data_5a4532f054a88ff2631e48a81e128c6c
#
_entry.id   5a4532f054a88ff2631e48a81e128c6c
#
_cell.length_a   1.000
_cell.length_b   1.000
_cell.length_c   1.000
_cell.angle_alpha   90.00
_cell.angle_beta   90.00
_cell.angle_gamma   90.00
#
_symmetry.space_group_name_H-M   'P 1'
#
loop_
_entity.id
_entity.type
_entity.pdbx_description
1 polymer ?
#
loop_
_entity_poly.entity_id
_entity_poly.type
_entity_poly.pdbx_seq_one_letter_code
_entity_poly.pdbx_strand_id
1 'polypeptide(L)'
;MVVNLGDVKNGEFDRVTKEIAALKETAGDKILKVIIETCYLTEEEKVRLCKCVADGGADYIKTSTGFGTAGAKIEDIRLFKENLPKDKDVKMKAAGGVRTREDLELFLEEGCERIGTSSAIRILEDGENNNGVY
;
A
#
# COMPACT_ATOMS: atom_id res chain seq x y z
N MET A 1 -10.29 -2.35 2.45
CA MET A 1 -10.31 -3.71 3.05
C MET A 1 -8.92 -4.13 3.45
N VAL A 2 -8.80 -5.17 4.29
CA VAL A 2 -7.57 -5.93 4.54
C VAL A 2 -7.76 -7.34 4.00
N VAL A 3 -6.76 -7.91 3.34
CA VAL A 3 -6.84 -9.30 2.86
C VAL A 3 -6.95 -10.28 4.02
N ASN A 4 -7.60 -11.42 3.79
CA ASN A 4 -7.59 -12.51 4.76
C ASN A 4 -6.21 -13.18 4.76
N LEU A 5 -5.40 -12.91 5.80
CA LEU A 5 -4.06 -13.47 5.91
C LEU A 5 -4.06 -15.01 6.02
N GLY A 6 -5.11 -15.59 6.60
CA GLY A 6 -5.28 -17.04 6.65
C GLY A 6 -5.38 -17.65 5.25
N ASP A 7 -6.19 -17.04 4.38
CA ASP A 7 -6.31 -17.49 2.99
C ASP A 7 -4.98 -17.34 2.22
N VAL A 8 -4.26 -16.23 2.45
CA VAL A 8 -2.93 -16.02 1.85
C VAL A 8 -1.95 -17.12 2.30
N LYS A 9 -1.87 -17.40 3.59
CA LYS A 9 -0.98 -18.43 4.16
C LYS A 9 -1.33 -19.85 3.71
N ASN A 10 -2.60 -20.10 3.42
CA ASN A 10 -3.07 -21.37 2.88
C ASN A 10 -2.94 -21.46 1.33
N GLY A 11 -2.46 -20.39 0.67
CA GLY A 11 -2.31 -20.36 -0.78
C GLY A 11 -3.62 -20.16 -1.55
N GLU A 12 -4.70 -19.74 -0.88
CA GLU A 12 -6.04 -19.55 -1.43
C GLU A 12 -6.19 -18.21 -2.17
N PHE A 13 -5.26 -17.90 -3.08
CA PHE A 13 -5.21 -16.61 -3.77
C PHE A 13 -6.43 -16.33 -4.65
N ASP A 14 -7.06 -17.39 -5.19
CA ASP A 14 -8.31 -17.23 -5.94
C ASP A 14 -9.45 -16.72 -5.06
N ARG A 15 -9.49 -17.14 -3.79
CA ARG A 15 -10.47 -16.62 -2.82
C ARG A 15 -10.21 -15.15 -2.53
N VAL A 16 -8.95 -14.78 -2.31
CA VAL A 16 -8.55 -13.40 -2.07
C VAL A 16 -8.96 -12.51 -3.26
N THR A 17 -8.69 -12.94 -4.49
CA THR A 17 -9.08 -12.21 -5.70
C THR A 17 -10.60 -12.04 -5.81
N LYS A 18 -11.37 -13.10 -5.56
CA LYS A 18 -12.84 -13.06 -5.58
C LYS A 18 -13.42 -12.12 -4.52
N GLU A 19 -12.84 -12.11 -3.32
CA GLU A 19 -13.26 -11.20 -2.24
C GLU A 19 -13.02 -9.75 -2.64
N ILE A 20 -11.84 -9.43 -3.20
CA ILE A 20 -11.53 -8.09 -3.71
C ILE A 20 -12.52 -7.68 -4.79
N ALA A 21 -12.79 -8.55 -5.76
CA ALA A 21 -13.74 -8.28 -6.85
C ALA A 21 -15.16 -8.01 -6.35
N ALA A 22 -15.66 -8.82 -5.41
CA ALA A 22 -16.97 -8.63 -4.82
C ALA A 22 -17.10 -7.30 -4.07
N LEU A 23 -16.05 -6.91 -3.34
CA LEU A 23 -16.02 -5.62 -2.64
C LEU A 23 -15.89 -4.45 -3.61
N LYS A 24 -15.14 -4.59 -4.70
CA LYS A 24 -15.06 -3.55 -5.73
C LYS A 24 -16.39 -3.37 -6.46
N GLU A 25 -17.06 -4.46 -6.78
CA GLU A 25 -18.42 -4.41 -7.36
C GLU A 25 -19.38 -3.66 -6.45
N THR A 26 -19.38 -3.97 -5.15
CA THR A 26 -20.19 -3.27 -4.15
C THR A 26 -19.81 -1.79 -4.01
N ALA A 27 -18.52 -1.48 -4.08
CA ALA A 27 -18.01 -0.10 -4.00
C ALA A 27 -18.34 0.73 -5.26
N GLY A 28 -18.61 0.07 -6.39
CA GLY A 28 -18.94 0.74 -7.66
C GLY A 28 -17.84 1.69 -8.12
N ASP A 29 -18.19 2.97 -8.25
CA ASP A 29 -17.30 4.05 -8.67
C ASP A 29 -16.37 4.56 -7.55
N LYS A 30 -16.54 4.06 -6.32
CA LYS A 30 -15.71 4.48 -5.18
C LYS A 30 -14.37 3.76 -5.17
N ILE A 31 -13.37 4.45 -4.62
CA ILE A 31 -12.01 3.92 -4.51
C ILE A 31 -11.96 2.77 -3.50
N LEU A 32 -11.50 1.60 -3.94
CA LEU A 32 -11.15 0.48 -3.07
C LEU A 32 -9.63 0.41 -2.88
N LYS A 33 -9.19 0.47 -1.63
CA LYS A 33 -7.79 0.24 -1.25
C LYS A 33 -7.67 -1.09 -0.53
N VAL A 34 -6.79 -1.95 -1.04
CA VAL A 34 -6.54 -3.28 -0.49
C VAL A 34 -5.26 -3.25 0.32
N ILE A 35 -5.37 -3.46 1.63
CA ILE A 35 -4.23 -3.60 2.54
C ILE A 35 -3.81 -5.06 2.53
N ILE A 36 -2.55 -5.31 2.17
CA ILE A 36 -2.02 -6.67 2.15
C ILE A 36 -1.23 -7.03 3.41
N GLU A 37 -0.93 -6.07 4.28
CA GLU A 37 -0.18 -6.20 5.55
C GLU A 37 1.20 -6.85 5.34
N THR A 38 2.07 -6.14 4.64
CA THR A 38 3.37 -6.64 4.14
C THR A 38 4.27 -7.23 5.20
N CYS A 39 4.16 -6.77 6.46
CA CYS A 39 5.02 -7.25 7.55
C CYS A 39 4.82 -8.72 7.92
N TYR A 40 3.73 -9.35 7.50
CA TYR A 40 3.45 -10.77 7.73
C TYR A 40 3.66 -11.66 6.51
N LEU A 41 4.12 -11.10 5.40
CA LEU A 41 4.17 -11.78 4.11
C LEU A 41 5.60 -12.07 3.67
N THR A 42 5.79 -13.19 2.98
CA THR A 42 6.99 -13.48 2.20
C THR A 42 6.98 -12.65 0.91
N GLU A 43 8.14 -12.53 0.25
CA GLU A 43 8.22 -11.84 -1.05
C GLU A 43 7.32 -12.49 -2.10
N GLU A 44 7.30 -13.83 -2.17
CA GLU A 44 6.44 -14.57 -3.10
C GLU A 44 4.95 -14.27 -2.86
N GLU A 45 4.51 -14.24 -1.60
CA GLU A 45 3.13 -13.88 -1.25
C GLU A 45 2.80 -12.46 -1.67
N LYS A 46 3.71 -11.50 -1.48
CA LYS A 46 3.54 -10.10 -1.92
C LYS A 46 3.40 -10.00 -3.44
N VAL A 47 4.25 -10.69 -4.19
CA VAL A 47 4.20 -10.74 -5.66
C VAL A 47 2.85 -11.31 -6.14
N ARG A 48 2.40 -12.42 -5.56
CA ARG A 48 1.10 -13.02 -5.90
C ARG A 48 -0.07 -12.08 -5.56
N LEU A 49 0.01 -11.37 -4.45
CA LEU A 49 -1.01 -10.40 -4.05
C LEU A 49 -1.07 -9.15 -4.94
N CYS A 50 0.05 -8.72 -5.54
CA CYS A 50 0.02 -7.68 -6.59
C CYS A 50 -0.93 -8.08 -7.72
N LYS A 51 -0.85 -9.34 -8.16
CA LYS A 51 -1.75 -9.88 -9.18
C LYS A 51 -3.20 -9.96 -8.67
N CYS A 52 -3.44 -10.48 -7.47
CA CYS A 52 -4.78 -10.58 -6.89
C CYS A 52 -5.48 -9.22 -6.79
N VAL A 53 -4.74 -8.19 -6.35
CA VAL A 53 -5.25 -6.83 -6.21
C VAL A 53 -5.64 -6.25 -7.56
N ALA A 54 -4.80 -6.46 -8.58
CA ALA A 54 -5.06 -5.99 -9.95
C ALA A 54 -6.23 -6.75 -10.60
N ASP A 55 -6.24 -8.08 -10.52
CA ASP A 55 -7.29 -8.91 -11.12
C ASP A 55 -8.64 -8.73 -10.41
N GLY A 56 -8.64 -8.43 -9.12
CA GLY A 56 -9.83 -8.06 -8.35
C GLY A 56 -10.37 -6.65 -8.66
N GLY A 57 -9.65 -5.86 -9.45
CA GLY A 57 -10.08 -4.53 -9.91
C GLY A 57 -9.96 -3.43 -8.86
N ALA A 58 -9.16 -3.63 -7.82
CA ALA A 58 -8.92 -2.60 -6.81
C ALA A 58 -8.14 -1.41 -7.38
N ASP A 59 -8.37 -0.22 -6.82
CA ASP A 59 -7.73 1.02 -7.28
C ASP A 59 -6.35 1.24 -6.62
N TYR A 60 -6.16 0.69 -5.41
CA TYR A 60 -4.90 0.81 -4.66
C TYR A 60 -4.48 -0.48 -4.01
N ILE A 61 -3.18 -0.78 -4.08
CA ILE A 61 -2.49 -1.66 -3.13
C ILE A 61 -1.92 -0.81 -2.00
N LYS A 62 -2.11 -1.24 -0.75
CA LYS A 62 -1.62 -0.55 0.44
C LYS A 62 -0.81 -1.50 1.31
N THR A 63 0.31 -1.02 1.83
CA THR A 63 1.24 -1.85 2.61
C THR A 63 0.67 -2.37 3.92
N SER A 64 0.11 -1.49 4.76
CA SER A 64 -0.04 -1.78 6.19
C SER A 64 -1.30 -1.17 6.79
N THR A 65 -1.87 -1.84 7.81
CA THR A 65 -2.94 -1.30 8.64
C THR A 65 -2.45 -0.24 9.61
N GLY A 66 -1.22 -0.38 10.11
CA GLY A 66 -0.66 0.38 11.23
C GLY A 66 -0.71 -0.37 12.56
N PHE A 67 -1.32 -1.57 12.61
CA PHE A 67 -1.43 -2.41 13.80
C PHE A 67 -0.54 -3.65 13.76
N GLY A 68 0.15 -3.89 12.65
CA GLY A 68 1.10 -4.99 12.49
C GLY A 68 2.45 -4.71 13.16
N THR A 69 3.37 -5.65 13.01
CA THR A 69 4.71 -5.59 13.60
C THR A 69 5.63 -4.57 12.96
N ALA A 70 5.35 -4.15 11.72
CA ALA A 70 6.06 -3.09 11.00
C ALA A 70 5.13 -2.37 10.03
N GLY A 71 5.54 -1.16 9.61
CA GLY A 71 4.87 -0.36 8.61
C GLY A 71 5.48 -0.52 7.21
N ALA A 72 5.29 0.49 6.36
CA ALA A 72 5.81 0.51 5.00
C ALA A 72 7.33 0.44 4.98
N LYS A 73 7.86 -0.32 4.02
CA LYS A 73 9.27 -0.37 3.66
C LYS A 73 9.43 -0.02 2.20
N ILE A 74 10.54 0.61 1.87
CA ILE A 74 10.81 1.03 0.49
C ILE A 74 10.94 -0.18 -0.45
N GLU A 75 11.47 -1.30 0.06
CA GLU A 75 11.61 -2.55 -0.68
C GLU A 75 10.24 -3.10 -1.10
N ASP A 76 9.21 -2.95 -0.24
CA ASP A 76 7.84 -3.37 -0.56
C ASP A 76 7.26 -2.52 -1.70
N ILE A 77 7.52 -1.23 -1.71
CA ILE A 77 7.05 -0.33 -2.78
C ILE A 77 7.75 -0.64 -4.10
N ARG A 78 9.06 -0.90 -4.09
CA ARG A 78 9.80 -1.33 -5.26
C ARG A 78 9.27 -2.66 -5.80
N LEU A 79 9.00 -3.62 -4.91
CA LEU A 79 8.39 -4.90 -5.28
C LEU A 79 7.01 -4.68 -5.95
N PHE A 80 6.16 -3.81 -5.42
CA PHE A 80 4.87 -3.48 -6.04
C PHE A 80 5.06 -2.86 -7.42
N LYS A 81 5.95 -1.88 -7.56
CA LYS A 81 6.25 -1.19 -8.81
C LYS A 81 6.71 -2.15 -9.92
N GLU A 82 7.47 -3.17 -9.55
CA GLU A 82 7.97 -4.19 -10.47
C GLU A 82 6.90 -5.24 -10.85
N ASN A 83 6.00 -5.57 -9.92
CA ASN A 83 5.10 -6.73 -10.05
C ASN A 83 3.62 -6.36 -10.30
N LEU A 84 3.23 -5.11 -10.14
CA LEU A 84 1.89 -4.68 -10.55
C LEU A 84 1.79 -4.73 -12.08
N PRO A 85 0.72 -5.33 -12.65
CA PRO A 85 0.50 -5.36 -14.09
C PRO A 85 0.40 -3.96 -14.67
N LYS A 86 1.19 -3.66 -15.69
CA LYS A 86 1.28 -2.31 -16.30
C LYS A 86 0.04 -1.91 -17.11
N ASP A 87 -0.76 -2.88 -17.50
CA ASP A 87 -2.04 -2.69 -18.19
C ASP A 87 -3.21 -2.41 -17.24
N LYS A 88 -2.96 -2.43 -15.93
CA LYS A 88 -3.92 -2.13 -14.86
C LYS A 88 -3.50 -0.85 -14.13
N ASP A 89 -4.46 0.05 -13.93
CA ASP A 89 -4.20 1.31 -13.20
C ASP A 89 -4.33 1.11 -11.68
N VAL A 90 -3.45 0.25 -11.12
CA VAL A 90 -3.37 0.06 -9.67
C VAL A 90 -2.31 0.97 -9.09
N LYS A 91 -2.72 1.84 -8.18
CA LYS A 91 -1.87 2.81 -7.52
C LYS A 91 -1.34 2.27 -6.20
N MET A 92 -0.26 2.87 -5.70
CA MET A 92 0.39 2.44 -4.46
C MET A 92 0.15 3.42 -3.32
N LYS A 93 -0.12 2.86 -2.13
CA LYS A 93 -0.18 3.62 -0.88
C LYS A 93 0.77 3.01 0.15
N ALA A 94 1.78 3.78 0.58
CA ALA A 94 2.60 3.47 1.74
C ALA A 94 1.91 3.95 3.03
N ALA A 95 1.88 3.13 4.06
CA ALA A 95 1.29 3.50 5.35
C ALA A 95 2.02 2.84 6.52
N GLY A 96 2.09 3.57 7.64
CA GLY A 96 2.81 3.15 8.83
C GLY A 96 4.32 3.40 8.73
N GLY A 97 4.92 3.87 9.81
CA GLY A 97 6.38 4.06 9.88
C GLY A 97 6.93 5.32 9.20
N VAL A 98 6.13 6.08 8.46
CA VAL A 98 6.54 7.34 7.83
C VAL A 98 6.58 8.44 8.91
N ARG A 99 7.77 8.89 9.29
CA ARG A 99 7.96 9.80 10.43
C ARG A 99 8.73 11.06 10.09
N THR A 100 9.48 11.06 9.01
CA THR A 100 10.30 12.18 8.57
C THR A 100 9.87 12.67 7.20
N ARG A 101 10.35 13.86 6.82
CA ARG A 101 10.13 14.42 5.49
C ARG A 101 10.84 13.58 4.42
N GLU A 102 12.04 13.13 4.74
CA GLU A 102 12.85 12.29 3.87
C GLU A 102 12.14 10.96 3.58
N ASP A 103 11.53 10.30 4.59
CA ASP A 103 10.72 9.10 4.39
C ASP A 103 9.57 9.38 3.42
N LEU A 104 8.86 10.49 3.62
CA LEU A 104 7.71 10.87 2.80
C LEU A 104 8.14 11.11 1.35
N GLU A 105 9.19 11.89 1.12
CA GLU A 105 9.73 12.21 -0.21
C GLU A 105 10.19 10.93 -0.92
N LEU A 106 10.90 10.04 -0.23
CA LEU A 106 11.38 8.78 -0.78
C LEU A 106 10.22 7.89 -1.28
N PHE A 107 9.14 7.74 -0.52
CA PHE A 107 7.98 6.97 -0.95
C PHE A 107 7.26 7.61 -2.16
N LEU A 108 7.20 8.94 -2.23
CA LEU A 108 6.62 9.65 -3.38
C LEU A 108 7.48 9.48 -4.63
N GLU A 109 8.81 9.61 -4.51
CA GLU A 109 9.75 9.41 -5.61
C GLU A 109 9.71 7.98 -6.17
N GLU A 110 9.48 6.98 -5.32
CA GLU A 110 9.29 5.59 -5.77
C GLU A 110 7.93 5.33 -6.41
N GLY A 111 7.03 6.32 -6.42
CA GLY A 111 5.77 6.28 -7.16
C GLY A 111 4.53 6.00 -6.32
N CYS A 112 4.60 6.15 -5.00
CA CYS A 112 3.40 6.15 -4.18
C CYS A 112 2.58 7.40 -4.48
N GLU A 113 1.29 7.25 -4.80
CA GLU A 113 0.37 8.38 -4.95
C GLU A 113 -0.21 8.86 -3.62
N ARG A 114 -0.20 8.01 -2.61
CA ARG A 114 -0.69 8.34 -1.27
C ARG A 114 0.24 7.82 -0.20
N ILE A 115 0.41 8.62 0.83
CA ILE A 115 1.14 8.27 2.04
C ILE A 115 0.18 8.35 3.23
N GLY A 116 0.19 7.33 4.07
CA GLY A 116 -0.55 7.30 5.34
C GLY A 116 0.39 7.48 6.52
N THR A 117 0.32 8.64 7.16
CA THR A 117 1.10 8.94 8.36
C THR A 117 0.28 9.77 9.35
N SER A 118 0.45 9.51 10.63
CA SER A 118 -0.08 10.35 11.72
C SER A 118 0.76 11.60 11.98
N SER A 119 1.94 11.69 11.37
CA SER A 119 2.90 12.78 11.56
C SER A 119 2.86 13.83 10.43
N ALA A 120 1.89 13.76 9.50
CA ALA A 120 1.86 14.60 8.31
C ALA A 120 1.94 16.11 8.63
N ILE A 121 1.14 16.59 9.58
CA ILE A 121 1.11 18.01 9.98
C ILE A 121 2.49 18.44 10.47
N ARG A 122 3.07 17.71 11.42
CA ARG A 122 4.42 18.00 11.95
C ARG A 122 5.49 17.98 10.84
N ILE A 123 5.47 16.97 9.96
CA ILE A 123 6.43 16.87 8.86
C ILE A 123 6.38 18.10 7.93
N LEU A 124 5.17 18.61 7.67
CA LEU A 124 4.97 19.76 6.80
C LEU A 124 5.34 21.08 7.50
N GLU A 125 4.96 21.26 8.76
CA GLU A 125 5.26 22.45 9.55
C GLU A 125 6.76 22.60 9.84
N ASP A 126 7.46 21.52 10.20
CA ASP A 126 8.92 21.54 10.42
C ASP A 126 9.70 21.93 9.15
N GLY A 127 9.14 21.63 7.96
CA GLY A 127 9.70 22.05 6.67
C GLY A 127 9.52 23.54 6.37
N GLU A 128 8.46 24.17 6.88
CA GLU A 128 8.23 25.62 6.72
C GLU A 128 9.13 26.44 7.64
N ASN A 129 9.40 25.96 8.86
CA ASN A 129 10.24 26.66 9.81
C ASN A 129 11.72 26.70 9.43
N ASN A 130 12.21 25.82 8.57
CA ASN A 130 13.59 25.85 8.06
C ASN A 130 13.80 26.83 6.89
N ASN A 131 12.75 27.41 6.31
CA ASN A 131 12.86 28.43 5.27
C ASN A 131 12.81 29.88 5.81
N GLY A 132 12.82 30.08 7.11
CA GLY A 132 12.65 31.36 7.78
C GLY A 132 13.83 31.79 8.63
N VAL A 133 15.09 31.62 8.18
CA VAL A 133 16.25 32.30 8.78
C VAL A 133 17.16 32.80 7.68
N TYR A 134 16.87 33.96 7.21
CA TYR A 134 17.84 35.00 6.81
C TYR A 134 17.28 36.37 7.12
#